data_9ee97b35ff94ab35f40a988a4b010761
#
_entry.id   9ee97b35ff94ab35f40a988a4b010761
#
_cell.length_a   1.000
_cell.length_b   1.000
_cell.length_c   1.000
_cell.angle_alpha   90.00
_cell.angle_beta   90.00
_cell.angle_gamma   90.00
#
_symmetry.space_group_name_H-M   'P 1'
#
loop_
_entity.id
_entity.type
_entity.pdbx_description
1 polymer ?
#
loop_
_entity_poly.entity_id
_entity_poly.type
_entity_poly.pdbx_seq_one_letter_code
_entity_poly.pdbx_strand_id
1 'polypeptide(L)'
;LVMSRAVWLPSNLMRLEGDRKQALDVGRNRLLVAGAVFAVGFLAIGARLADLALIERAAEPSLARSGAVTGFTAGRANIVDRNGVLIATSLAMASLSANPNVVLDPERAAERLVGVLPELSKAAIVAKLRTSRRFVWLKRHLTPEQQYEVNRLGVPGLDFQREQRRFYPMGRLASHVTGFTDIDHRGIAGIEAYYDDELRSRATPLELSLDVRVQHVLRDALQAAMTEFTAVGAAGVVLDVTTGELVATVSLPDFNPNRPALIDPETLFNRTTLGVYEMGSTFKIFTM
;
A
#
# COMPACT_ATOMS: atom_id res chain seq x y z
N LEU A 1 23.95 81.44 70.72
CA LEU A 1 24.47 81.47 69.35
C LEU A 1 24.82 80.04 68.90
N VAL A 2 23.97 79.38 68.06
CA VAL A 2 24.29 78.07 67.42
C VAL A 2 24.03 78.23 65.95
N MET A 3 25.13 78.27 65.17
CA MET A 3 25.10 78.28 63.72
C MET A 3 24.70 76.89 63.16
N SER A 4 23.59 76.86 62.49
CA SER A 4 23.21 75.70 61.69
C SER A 4 24.04 75.65 60.40
N ARG A 5 24.84 74.58 60.16
CA ARG A 5 25.50 74.29 58.92
C ARG A 5 24.56 73.54 58.03
N ALA A 6 24.10 74.16 56.96
CA ALA A 6 23.44 73.50 55.87
C ALA A 6 24.46 72.66 55.05
N VAL A 7 24.27 71.33 54.98
CA VAL A 7 25.07 70.43 54.14
C VAL A 7 24.49 70.46 52.74
N TRP A 8 25.21 71.06 51.83
CA TRP A 8 24.90 71.01 50.40
C TRP A 8 25.27 69.63 49.84
N LEU A 9 24.29 68.83 49.46
CA LEU A 9 24.53 67.59 48.68
C LEU A 9 24.69 67.96 47.19
N PRO A 10 25.67 67.41 46.48
CA PRO A 10 25.93 67.76 45.12
C PRO A 10 24.83 67.21 44.18
N SER A 11 24.29 68.07 43.32
CA SER A 11 23.18 67.81 42.35
C SER A 11 23.44 66.67 41.38
N ASN A 12 24.67 66.21 41.27
CA ASN A 12 25.04 65.12 40.35
C ASN A 12 24.65 63.73 40.85
N LEU A 13 24.47 63.50 42.16
CA LEU A 13 24.02 62.19 42.71
C LEU A 13 22.51 61.92 42.41
N MET A 14 21.68 62.99 42.45
CA MET A 14 20.25 62.83 42.09
C MET A 14 20.00 62.53 40.64
N ARG A 15 20.87 63.00 39.70
CA ARG A 15 20.74 62.69 38.26
C ARG A 15 21.10 61.24 37.97
N LEU A 16 22.09 60.67 38.59
CA LEU A 16 22.52 59.29 38.41
C LEU A 16 21.48 58.25 38.89
N GLU A 17 20.73 58.57 39.93
CA GLU A 17 19.60 57.72 40.41
C GLU A 17 18.40 57.75 39.48
N GLY A 18 18.09 58.89 38.87
CA GLY A 18 17.02 59.03 37.86
C GLY A 18 17.29 58.20 36.59
N ASP A 19 18.51 58.34 36.07
CA ASP A 19 18.92 57.61 34.85
C ASP A 19 18.99 56.09 35.05
N ARG A 20 19.40 55.64 36.26
CA ARG A 20 19.36 54.19 36.61
C ARG A 20 17.93 53.65 36.73
N LYS A 21 17.03 54.40 37.37
CA LYS A 21 15.61 53.97 37.45
C LYS A 21 14.95 53.93 36.07
N GLN A 22 15.22 54.91 35.21
CA GLN A 22 14.67 54.98 33.87
C GLN A 22 15.22 53.86 32.98
N ALA A 23 16.53 53.49 33.11
CA ALA A 23 17.13 52.35 32.39
C ALA A 23 16.55 51.00 32.85
N LEU A 24 16.28 50.85 34.17
CA LEU A 24 15.63 49.65 34.71
C LEU A 24 14.18 49.52 34.28
N ASP A 25 13.41 50.60 34.22
CA ASP A 25 12.02 50.59 33.76
C ASP A 25 11.92 50.30 32.26
N VAL A 26 12.82 50.83 31.43
CA VAL A 26 12.94 50.48 29.99
C VAL A 26 13.30 49.04 29.79
N GLY A 27 14.27 48.49 30.58
CA GLY A 27 14.65 47.09 30.53
C GLY A 27 13.50 46.15 30.94
N ARG A 28 12.78 46.50 32.01
CA ARG A 28 11.61 45.74 32.49
C ARG A 28 10.49 45.73 31.45
N ASN A 29 10.18 46.89 30.84
CA ASN A 29 9.15 46.98 29.80
C ASN A 29 9.52 46.15 28.53
N ARG A 30 10.79 46.16 28.14
CA ARG A 30 11.27 45.32 27.02
C ARG A 30 11.16 43.82 27.31
N LEU A 31 11.48 43.41 28.55
CA LEU A 31 11.31 42.03 29.00
C LEU A 31 9.82 41.62 29.05
N LEU A 32 8.94 42.51 29.51
CA LEU A 32 7.50 42.26 29.53
C LEU A 32 6.93 42.14 28.12
N VAL A 33 7.34 42.99 27.16
CA VAL A 33 6.93 42.90 25.77
C VAL A 33 7.45 41.60 25.14
N ALA A 34 8.70 41.26 25.35
CA ALA A 34 9.26 40.00 24.84
C ALA A 34 8.51 38.78 25.43
N GLY A 35 8.27 38.81 26.77
CA GLY A 35 7.49 37.75 27.43
C GLY A 35 6.05 37.62 26.90
N ALA A 36 5.40 38.74 26.63
CA ALA A 36 4.06 38.77 26.06
C ALA A 36 4.04 38.17 24.61
N VAL A 37 5.04 38.50 23.78
CA VAL A 37 5.17 37.94 22.43
C VAL A 37 5.37 36.42 22.48
N PHE A 38 6.24 35.95 23.38
CA PHE A 38 6.44 34.50 23.57
C PHE A 38 5.17 33.81 24.08
N ALA A 39 4.48 34.41 25.06
CA ALA A 39 3.23 33.89 25.61
C ALA A 39 2.14 33.75 24.53
N VAL A 40 1.99 34.74 23.64
CA VAL A 40 1.05 34.69 22.50
C VAL A 40 1.48 33.60 21.52
N GLY A 41 2.77 33.48 21.23
CA GLY A 41 3.28 32.42 20.37
C GLY A 41 2.99 31.01 20.91
N PHE A 42 3.26 30.79 22.21
CA PHE A 42 2.95 29.50 22.86
C PHE A 42 1.45 29.23 22.96
N LEU A 43 0.62 30.25 23.19
CA LEU A 43 -0.84 30.11 23.17
C LEU A 43 -1.35 29.73 21.77
N ALA A 44 -0.82 30.32 20.72
CA ALA A 44 -1.18 29.98 19.35
C ALA A 44 -0.78 28.53 18.99
N ILE A 45 0.41 28.09 19.39
CA ILE A 45 0.88 26.71 19.21
C ILE A 45 0.02 25.75 20.05
N GLY A 46 -0.26 26.10 21.31
CA GLY A 46 -1.11 25.28 22.18
C GLY A 46 -2.53 25.14 21.64
N ALA A 47 -3.13 26.22 21.15
CA ALA A 47 -4.43 26.19 20.52
C ALA A 47 -4.45 25.31 19.26
N ARG A 48 -3.39 25.39 18.43
CA ARG A 48 -3.26 24.56 17.24
C ARG A 48 -3.06 23.08 17.57
N LEU A 49 -2.28 22.78 18.63
CA LEU A 49 -2.11 21.41 19.12
C LEU A 49 -3.41 20.86 19.71
N ALA A 50 -4.18 21.68 20.42
CA ALA A 50 -5.49 21.29 20.95
C ALA A 50 -6.49 21.06 19.81
N ASP A 51 -6.50 21.90 18.78
CA ASP A 51 -7.29 21.75 17.56
C ASP A 51 -6.99 20.41 16.87
N LEU A 52 -5.70 20.12 16.64
CA LEU A 52 -5.24 18.86 16.09
C LEU A 52 -5.56 17.65 16.99
N ALA A 53 -5.44 17.79 18.30
CA ALA A 53 -5.65 16.68 19.23
C ALA A 53 -7.13 16.38 19.54
N LEU A 54 -8.01 17.38 19.50
CA LEU A 54 -9.41 17.25 19.91
C LEU A 54 -10.37 17.15 18.71
N ILE A 55 -10.09 17.87 17.62
CA ILE A 55 -10.97 17.91 16.46
C ILE A 55 -10.60 16.82 15.45
N GLU A 56 -9.30 16.53 15.25
CA GLU A 56 -8.87 15.46 14.34
C GLU A 56 -8.92 14.04 14.95
N ARG A 57 -9.07 13.89 16.28
CA ARG A 57 -9.32 12.57 16.89
C ARG A 57 -10.69 11.96 16.52
N ALA A 58 -11.62 12.76 16.00
CA ALA A 58 -12.86 12.25 15.43
C ALA A 58 -12.70 11.68 14.02
N ALA A 59 -11.52 11.81 13.43
CA ALA A 59 -11.15 11.24 12.15
C ALA A 59 -9.81 10.51 12.27
N GLU A 60 -9.75 9.43 13.09
CA GLU A 60 -8.76 8.40 12.75
C GLU A 60 -9.09 7.99 11.31
N PRO A 61 -8.16 8.18 10.36
CA PRO A 61 -8.36 7.60 9.05
C PRO A 61 -8.34 6.09 9.30
N SER A 62 -9.53 5.47 9.33
CA SER A 62 -9.60 4.04 9.10
C SER A 62 -8.70 3.79 7.89
N LEU A 63 -7.87 2.75 7.91
CA LEU A 63 -7.02 2.35 6.78
C LEU A 63 -7.81 2.25 5.45
N ALA A 64 -9.14 2.25 5.52
CA ALA A 64 -10.08 2.37 4.40
C ALA A 64 -10.21 3.80 3.81
N ARG A 65 -9.75 4.88 4.50
CA ARG A 65 -9.86 6.27 4.04
C ARG A 65 -8.56 6.92 3.58
N SER A 66 -7.45 6.19 3.51
CA SER A 66 -6.20 6.66 2.88
C SER A 66 -6.31 6.87 1.36
N GLY A 67 -7.50 6.99 0.80
CA GLY A 67 -7.76 7.23 -0.62
C GLY A 67 -7.90 8.70 -1.03
N ALA A 68 -7.73 9.66 -0.12
CA ALA A 68 -7.89 11.08 -0.44
C ALA A 68 -6.58 11.88 -0.35
N VAL A 69 -5.45 11.28 -0.72
CA VAL A 69 -4.25 12.03 -1.07
C VAL A 69 -4.27 12.26 -2.59
N THR A 70 -4.48 13.49 -2.95
CA THR A 70 -4.47 14.06 -4.29
C THR A 70 -3.45 13.37 -5.21
N GLY A 71 -3.94 12.73 -6.28
CA GLY A 71 -3.12 12.18 -7.36
C GLY A 71 -2.95 10.67 -7.38
N PHE A 72 -3.51 9.90 -6.44
CA PHE A 72 -3.61 8.45 -6.58
C PHE A 72 -4.87 8.10 -7.37
N THR A 73 -4.74 7.58 -8.56
CA THR A 73 -5.77 6.75 -9.15
C THR A 73 -6.19 5.75 -8.09
N ALA A 74 -7.47 5.80 -7.69
CA ALA A 74 -8.02 4.86 -6.73
C ALA A 74 -7.64 3.46 -7.20
N GLY A 75 -6.92 2.71 -6.34
CA GLY A 75 -6.52 1.37 -6.69
C GLY A 75 -7.74 0.51 -6.89
N ARG A 76 -7.59 -0.55 -7.67
CA ARG A 76 -8.63 -1.57 -7.85
C ARG A 76 -9.18 -2.00 -6.49
N ALA A 77 -10.51 -2.01 -6.32
CA ALA A 77 -11.19 -2.30 -5.07
C ALA A 77 -10.75 -3.65 -4.46
N ASN A 78 -10.72 -3.72 -3.15
CA ASN A 78 -10.44 -4.99 -2.46
C ASN A 78 -11.57 -5.99 -2.71
N ILE A 79 -11.22 -7.28 -2.73
CA ILE A 79 -12.18 -8.38 -2.68
C ILE A 79 -12.06 -9.03 -1.31
N VAL A 80 -13.17 -9.21 -0.63
CA VAL A 80 -13.25 -9.81 0.70
C VAL A 80 -14.23 -10.97 0.73
N ASP A 81 -14.08 -11.87 1.69
CA ASP A 81 -15.06 -12.91 1.97
C ASP A 81 -16.25 -12.33 2.77
N ARG A 82 -17.26 -13.16 3.05
CA ARG A 82 -18.46 -12.79 3.83
C ARG A 82 -18.17 -12.28 5.26
N ASN A 83 -16.96 -12.52 5.77
CA ASN A 83 -16.49 -12.10 7.10
C ASN A 83 -15.52 -10.89 7.04
N GLY A 84 -15.33 -10.30 5.85
CA GLY A 84 -14.40 -9.18 5.65
C GLY A 84 -12.93 -9.60 5.51
N VAL A 85 -12.63 -10.90 5.39
CA VAL A 85 -11.24 -11.38 5.20
C VAL A 85 -10.77 -11.05 3.79
N LEU A 86 -9.59 -10.44 3.68
CA LEU A 86 -9.02 -10.03 2.39
C LEU A 86 -8.65 -11.25 1.52
N ILE A 87 -9.27 -11.32 0.34
CA ILE A 87 -8.96 -12.31 -0.71
C ILE A 87 -8.08 -11.68 -1.80
N ALA A 88 -8.33 -10.42 -2.16
CA ALA A 88 -7.48 -9.66 -3.08
C ALA A 88 -7.38 -8.19 -2.67
N THR A 89 -6.17 -7.63 -2.79
CA THR A 89 -5.90 -6.21 -2.49
C THR A 89 -4.89 -5.63 -3.47
N SER A 90 -4.77 -4.30 -3.52
CA SER A 90 -3.77 -3.62 -4.34
C SER A 90 -2.71 -3.00 -3.44
N LEU A 91 -1.44 -3.34 -3.68
CA LEU A 91 -0.29 -2.84 -2.94
C LEU A 91 0.45 -1.79 -3.77
N ALA A 92 0.74 -0.64 -3.17
CA ALA A 92 1.62 0.35 -3.79
C ALA A 92 3.06 -0.16 -3.81
N MET A 93 3.67 -0.21 -4.99
CA MET A 93 5.04 -0.65 -5.19
C MET A 93 5.80 0.34 -6.07
N ALA A 94 7.12 0.35 -5.95
CA ALA A 94 7.97 1.09 -6.85
C ALA A 94 8.32 0.25 -8.09
N SER A 95 8.38 0.89 -9.25
CA SER A 95 8.84 0.29 -10.50
C SER A 95 10.02 1.09 -11.03
N LEU A 96 11.08 0.41 -11.42
CA LEU A 96 12.30 1.02 -11.93
C LEU A 96 12.14 1.35 -13.41
N SER A 97 12.31 2.60 -13.73
CA SER A 97 12.41 3.13 -15.08
C SER A 97 13.78 3.76 -15.32
N ALA A 98 14.14 3.97 -16.56
CA ALA A 98 15.32 4.72 -16.94
C ALA A 98 15.02 5.70 -18.07
N ASN A 99 15.73 6.82 -18.06
CA ASN A 99 15.87 7.70 -19.21
C ASN A 99 17.20 7.41 -19.90
N PRO A 100 17.23 6.64 -21.01
CA PRO A 100 18.45 6.27 -21.72
C PRO A 100 19.34 7.44 -22.10
N ASN A 101 18.75 8.61 -22.39
CA ASN A 101 19.54 9.79 -22.79
C ASN A 101 20.33 10.44 -21.66
N VAL A 102 20.06 10.07 -20.41
CA VAL A 102 20.74 10.58 -19.20
C VAL A 102 21.74 9.58 -18.65
N VAL A 103 21.60 8.30 -18.99
CA VAL A 103 22.54 7.25 -18.57
C VAL A 103 23.84 7.36 -19.36
N LEU A 104 24.92 7.76 -18.65
CA LEU A 104 26.22 8.05 -19.29
C LEU A 104 26.91 6.80 -19.83
N ASP A 105 26.87 5.68 -19.08
CA ASP A 105 27.52 4.40 -19.42
C ASP A 105 26.51 3.25 -19.22
N PRO A 106 25.84 2.80 -20.30
CA PRO A 106 24.86 1.72 -20.25
C PRO A 106 25.43 0.37 -19.76
N GLU A 107 26.67 0.04 -20.11
CA GLU A 107 27.29 -1.23 -19.71
C GLU A 107 27.54 -1.25 -18.19
N ARG A 108 28.16 -0.22 -17.68
CA ARG A 108 28.46 -0.09 -16.25
C ARG A 108 27.18 0.01 -15.41
N ALA A 109 26.19 0.75 -15.91
CA ALA A 109 24.87 0.82 -15.26
C ALA A 109 24.21 -0.55 -15.19
N ALA A 110 24.22 -1.32 -16.29
CA ALA A 110 23.66 -2.66 -16.34
C ALA A 110 24.39 -3.63 -15.41
N GLU A 111 25.73 -3.56 -15.34
CA GLU A 111 26.53 -4.40 -14.44
C GLU A 111 26.19 -4.15 -12.96
N ARG A 112 26.09 -2.88 -12.56
CA ARG A 112 25.71 -2.50 -11.19
C ARG A 112 24.28 -2.91 -10.86
N LEU A 113 23.35 -2.78 -11.83
CA LEU A 113 21.96 -3.21 -11.65
C LEU A 113 21.83 -4.72 -11.49
N VAL A 114 22.55 -5.52 -12.27
CA VAL A 114 22.53 -6.99 -12.12
C VAL A 114 23.10 -7.43 -10.77
N GLY A 115 24.06 -6.70 -10.22
CA GLY A 115 24.58 -6.97 -8.88
C GLY A 115 23.52 -6.87 -7.77
N VAL A 116 22.52 -6.02 -7.94
CA VAL A 116 21.40 -5.81 -6.99
C VAL A 116 20.14 -6.58 -7.41
N LEU A 117 19.92 -6.75 -8.72
CA LEU A 117 18.76 -7.39 -9.32
C LEU A 117 19.22 -8.57 -10.20
N PRO A 118 19.67 -9.69 -9.60
CA PRO A 118 20.30 -10.80 -10.32
C PRO A 118 19.36 -11.52 -11.31
N GLU A 119 18.06 -11.35 -11.18
CA GLU A 119 17.05 -11.86 -12.10
C GLU A 119 17.01 -11.12 -13.45
N LEU A 120 17.68 -9.96 -13.57
CA LEU A 120 17.73 -9.20 -14.82
C LEU A 120 18.92 -9.62 -15.67
N SER A 121 18.70 -9.72 -16.97
CA SER A 121 19.78 -9.96 -17.94
C SER A 121 20.55 -8.68 -18.24
N LYS A 122 21.88 -8.69 -18.08
CA LYS A 122 22.76 -7.56 -18.44
C LYS A 122 22.55 -7.13 -19.89
N ALA A 123 22.48 -8.09 -20.82
CA ALA A 123 22.27 -7.81 -22.24
C ALA A 123 20.92 -7.12 -22.50
N ALA A 124 19.84 -7.55 -21.82
CA ALA A 124 18.53 -6.93 -21.96
C ALA A 124 18.50 -5.50 -21.40
N ILE A 125 19.18 -5.24 -20.28
CA ILE A 125 19.29 -3.87 -19.72
C ILE A 125 20.06 -2.97 -20.69
N VAL A 126 21.23 -3.40 -21.17
CA VAL A 126 22.05 -2.63 -22.12
C VAL A 126 21.26 -2.31 -23.39
N ALA A 127 20.55 -3.29 -23.95
CA ALA A 127 19.70 -3.09 -25.12
C ALA A 127 18.63 -2.01 -24.89
N LYS A 128 17.99 -2.00 -23.73
CA LYS A 128 17.02 -0.97 -23.34
C LYS A 128 17.65 0.39 -23.14
N LEU A 129 18.84 0.47 -22.53
CA LEU A 129 19.55 1.72 -22.23
C LEU A 129 20.22 2.35 -23.46
N ARG A 130 20.44 1.59 -24.53
CA ARG A 130 20.97 2.11 -25.80
C ARG A 130 19.91 2.65 -26.76
N THR A 131 18.63 2.64 -26.35
CA THR A 131 17.55 3.20 -27.19
C THR A 131 17.54 4.72 -27.11
N SER A 132 17.03 5.38 -28.17
CA SER A 132 16.81 6.82 -28.18
C SER A 132 15.54 7.28 -27.43
N ARG A 133 14.88 6.39 -26.71
CA ARG A 133 13.67 6.69 -25.96
C ARG A 133 14.02 7.51 -24.70
N ARG A 134 13.09 8.35 -24.25
CA ARG A 134 13.23 9.11 -23.00
C ARG A 134 12.77 8.32 -21.78
N PHE A 135 12.12 7.18 -22.00
CA PHE A 135 11.57 6.33 -20.94
C PHE A 135 11.60 4.88 -21.35
N VAL A 136 12.13 4.02 -20.49
CA VAL A 136 12.09 2.56 -20.62
C VAL A 136 11.87 1.93 -19.26
N TRP A 137 11.01 0.91 -19.20
CA TRP A 137 10.88 0.08 -18.01
C TRP A 137 12.05 -0.89 -17.91
N LEU A 138 12.74 -0.88 -16.77
CA LEU A 138 13.79 -1.87 -16.46
C LEU A 138 13.20 -3.02 -15.66
N LYS A 139 12.54 -2.73 -14.53
CA LYS A 139 11.85 -3.73 -13.71
C LYS A 139 10.63 -3.11 -13.03
N ARG A 140 9.52 -3.80 -13.09
CA ARG A 140 8.29 -3.40 -12.39
C ARG A 140 8.18 -4.10 -11.04
N HIS A 141 7.48 -3.47 -10.10
CA HIS A 141 7.13 -4.02 -8.79
C HIS A 141 8.34 -4.45 -7.93
N LEU A 142 9.24 -3.53 -7.67
CA LEU A 142 10.37 -3.71 -6.76
C LEU A 142 9.90 -3.90 -5.32
N THR A 143 10.58 -4.76 -4.57
CA THR A 143 10.44 -4.75 -3.12
C THR A 143 11.07 -3.50 -2.53
N PRO A 144 10.69 -3.07 -1.30
CA PRO A 144 11.32 -1.93 -0.65
C PRO A 144 12.84 -2.06 -0.52
N GLU A 145 13.33 -3.27 -0.25
CA GLU A 145 14.76 -3.59 -0.20
C GLU A 145 15.43 -3.39 -1.55
N GLN A 146 14.85 -3.94 -2.61
CA GLN A 146 15.36 -3.75 -3.99
C GLN A 146 15.37 -2.29 -4.40
N GLN A 147 14.32 -1.55 -4.06
CA GLN A 147 14.25 -0.10 -4.31
C GLN A 147 15.36 0.65 -3.60
N TYR A 148 15.60 0.34 -2.32
CA TYR A 148 16.65 0.93 -1.51
C TYR A 148 18.05 0.64 -2.10
N GLU A 149 18.34 -0.62 -2.43
CA GLU A 149 19.62 -1.01 -2.98
C GLU A 149 19.88 -0.39 -4.38
N VAL A 150 18.88 -0.34 -5.25
CA VAL A 150 18.99 0.36 -6.54
C VAL A 150 19.22 1.85 -6.34
N ASN A 151 18.54 2.49 -5.39
CA ASN A 151 18.72 3.91 -5.10
C ASN A 151 20.16 4.20 -4.62
N ARG A 152 20.74 3.32 -3.81
CA ARG A 152 22.15 3.42 -3.36
C ARG A 152 23.17 3.37 -4.49
N LEU A 153 22.82 2.78 -5.64
CA LEU A 153 23.71 2.77 -6.79
C LEU A 153 24.01 4.19 -7.31
N GLY A 154 23.10 5.16 -7.12
CA GLY A 154 23.30 6.53 -7.56
C GLY A 154 23.58 6.66 -9.06
N VAL A 155 22.95 5.82 -9.89
CA VAL A 155 23.11 5.86 -11.35
C VAL A 155 22.22 6.95 -11.93
N PRO A 156 22.79 7.98 -12.59
CA PRO A 156 21.99 9.02 -13.22
C PRO A 156 21.05 8.46 -14.30
N GLY A 157 19.84 9.00 -14.37
CA GLY A 157 18.85 8.57 -15.36
C GLY A 157 17.98 7.39 -14.94
N LEU A 158 18.21 6.80 -13.75
CA LEU A 158 17.26 5.88 -13.12
C LEU A 158 16.22 6.67 -12.32
N ASP A 159 14.96 6.24 -12.40
CA ASP A 159 13.85 6.85 -11.68
C ASP A 159 12.85 5.78 -11.21
N PHE A 160 12.10 6.09 -10.15
CA PHE A 160 11.12 5.20 -9.57
C PHE A 160 9.71 5.73 -9.83
N GLN A 161 8.92 4.94 -10.53
CA GLN A 161 7.51 5.22 -10.74
C GLN A 161 6.69 4.46 -9.70
N ARG A 162 5.70 5.13 -9.10
CA ARG A 162 4.75 4.46 -8.22
C ARG A 162 3.73 3.72 -9.06
N GLU A 163 3.62 2.44 -8.84
CA GLU A 163 2.63 1.58 -9.46
C GLU A 163 1.87 0.81 -8.38
N GLN A 164 0.78 0.21 -8.76
CA GLN A 164 0.07 -0.73 -7.91
C GLN A 164 0.35 -2.15 -8.38
N ARG A 165 0.30 -3.11 -7.45
CA ARG A 165 0.36 -4.52 -7.75
C ARG A 165 -0.82 -5.21 -7.09
N ARG A 166 -1.59 -5.98 -7.87
CA ARG A 166 -2.62 -6.84 -7.30
C ARG A 166 -1.97 -7.97 -6.52
N PHE A 167 -2.45 -8.19 -5.30
CA PHE A 167 -1.92 -9.19 -4.39
C PHE A 167 -3.06 -10.01 -3.80
N TYR A 168 -2.86 -11.31 -3.74
CA TYR A 168 -3.81 -12.30 -3.27
C TYR A 168 -3.26 -12.97 -2.00
N PRO A 169 -3.62 -12.47 -0.79
CA PRO A 169 -3.06 -12.96 0.47
C PRO A 169 -3.29 -14.46 0.70
N MET A 170 -4.43 -14.97 0.25
CA MET A 170 -4.79 -16.39 0.38
C MET A 170 -4.10 -17.30 -0.66
N GLY A 171 -3.27 -16.73 -1.54
CA GLY A 171 -2.52 -17.49 -2.53
C GLY A 171 -3.43 -18.35 -3.41
N ARG A 172 -3.26 -19.68 -3.37
CA ARG A 172 -4.00 -20.63 -4.21
C ARG A 172 -5.46 -20.87 -3.76
N LEU A 173 -5.79 -20.54 -2.50
CA LEU A 173 -7.00 -21.02 -1.83
C LEU A 173 -8.32 -20.69 -2.57
N ALA A 174 -8.40 -19.52 -3.20
CA ALA A 174 -9.60 -19.10 -3.93
C ALA A 174 -9.29 -18.73 -5.39
N SER A 175 -8.21 -19.28 -5.96
CA SER A 175 -7.66 -18.85 -7.25
C SER A 175 -8.65 -18.96 -8.42
N HIS A 176 -9.46 -20.03 -8.49
CA HIS A 176 -10.45 -20.20 -9.55
C HIS A 176 -11.64 -19.27 -9.42
N VAL A 177 -11.95 -18.80 -8.19
CA VAL A 177 -13.03 -17.83 -7.95
C VAL A 177 -12.54 -16.44 -8.23
N THR A 178 -11.45 -16.01 -7.57
CA THR A 178 -10.90 -14.67 -7.75
C THR A 178 -10.33 -14.46 -9.14
N GLY A 179 -9.70 -15.49 -9.71
CA GLY A 179 -8.90 -15.34 -10.91
C GLY A 179 -7.62 -14.54 -10.63
N PHE A 180 -7.17 -13.77 -11.59
CA PHE A 180 -5.98 -12.94 -11.50
C PHE A 180 -6.03 -11.78 -12.49
N THR A 181 -5.13 -10.81 -12.31
CA THR A 181 -4.94 -9.68 -13.22
C THR A 181 -3.62 -9.80 -13.97
N ASP A 182 -3.52 -9.12 -15.11
CA ASP A 182 -2.24 -8.88 -15.75
C ASP A 182 -1.42 -7.81 -15.01
N ILE A 183 -0.24 -7.50 -15.57
CA ILE A 183 0.67 -6.49 -14.99
C ILE A 183 0.10 -5.08 -15.06
N ASP A 184 -0.86 -4.81 -15.94
CA ASP A 184 -1.52 -3.52 -16.12
C ASP A 184 -2.87 -3.44 -15.38
N HIS A 185 -3.10 -4.37 -14.44
CA HIS A 185 -4.31 -4.46 -13.61
C HIS A 185 -5.61 -4.77 -14.37
N ARG A 186 -5.52 -5.35 -15.56
CA ARG A 186 -6.69 -5.86 -16.26
C ARG A 186 -7.03 -7.25 -15.73
N GLY A 187 -8.29 -7.49 -15.37
CA GLY A 187 -8.77 -8.81 -14.97
C GLY A 187 -8.69 -9.79 -16.14
N ILE A 188 -8.06 -10.95 -15.89
CA ILE A 188 -7.86 -12.00 -16.93
C ILE A 188 -8.80 -13.17 -16.72
N ALA A 189 -9.11 -13.52 -15.48
CA ALA A 189 -9.96 -14.65 -15.13
C ALA A 189 -10.80 -14.37 -13.88
N GLY A 190 -11.84 -15.19 -13.63
CA GLY A 190 -12.64 -15.20 -12.43
C GLY A 190 -13.37 -13.88 -12.16
N ILE A 191 -13.56 -13.57 -10.88
CA ILE A 191 -14.18 -12.33 -10.38
C ILE A 191 -13.41 -11.09 -10.86
N GLU A 192 -12.08 -11.17 -10.93
CA GLU A 192 -11.24 -10.08 -11.44
C GLU A 192 -11.58 -9.71 -12.88
N ALA A 193 -11.86 -10.69 -13.73
CA ALA A 193 -12.26 -10.44 -15.13
C ALA A 193 -13.73 -10.03 -15.23
N TYR A 194 -14.63 -10.69 -14.50
CA TYR A 194 -16.06 -10.46 -14.59
C TYR A 194 -16.45 -9.06 -14.09
N TYR A 195 -15.86 -8.60 -13.00
CA TYR A 195 -16.09 -7.29 -12.41
C TYR A 195 -14.95 -6.29 -12.70
N ASP A 196 -14.26 -6.40 -13.84
CA ASP A 196 -13.05 -5.59 -14.13
C ASP A 196 -13.32 -4.09 -14.01
N ASP A 197 -14.34 -3.58 -14.69
CA ASP A 197 -14.69 -2.16 -14.72
C ASP A 197 -15.22 -1.69 -13.34
N GLU A 198 -16.03 -2.52 -12.68
CA GLU A 198 -16.57 -2.21 -11.38
C GLU A 198 -15.47 -2.14 -10.31
N LEU A 199 -14.55 -3.11 -10.30
CA LEU A 199 -13.43 -3.12 -9.36
C LEU A 199 -12.46 -1.94 -9.55
N ARG A 200 -12.37 -1.37 -10.74
CA ARG A 200 -11.58 -0.18 -11.03
C ARG A 200 -12.22 1.13 -10.58
N SER A 201 -13.55 1.19 -10.58
CA SER A 201 -14.31 2.39 -10.25
C SER A 201 -14.84 2.42 -8.82
N ARG A 202 -14.95 1.27 -8.17
CA ARG A 202 -15.57 1.10 -6.86
C ARG A 202 -14.65 1.57 -5.73
N ALA A 203 -15.20 2.36 -4.81
CA ALA A 203 -14.48 2.81 -3.62
C ALA A 203 -14.57 1.82 -2.44
N THR A 204 -15.62 0.96 -2.41
CA THR A 204 -15.86 -0.02 -1.34
C THR A 204 -15.41 -1.41 -1.77
N PRO A 205 -15.00 -2.28 -0.83
CA PRO A 205 -14.68 -3.66 -1.13
C PRO A 205 -15.83 -4.40 -1.82
N LEU A 206 -15.50 -5.35 -2.71
CA LEU A 206 -16.43 -6.34 -3.23
C LEU A 206 -16.48 -7.50 -2.24
N GLU A 207 -17.65 -7.71 -1.63
CA GLU A 207 -17.89 -8.81 -0.71
C GLU A 207 -18.42 -10.03 -1.46
N LEU A 208 -17.80 -11.18 -1.23
CA LEU A 208 -18.22 -12.47 -1.77
C LEU A 208 -18.96 -13.29 -0.72
N SER A 209 -19.83 -14.18 -1.17
CA SER A 209 -20.52 -15.15 -0.30
C SER A 209 -19.60 -16.23 0.28
N LEU A 210 -18.35 -16.33 -0.21
CA LEU A 210 -17.38 -17.30 0.28
C LEU A 210 -17.01 -17.09 1.75
N ASP A 211 -16.75 -18.20 2.46
CA ASP A 211 -16.08 -18.23 3.75
C ASP A 211 -14.70 -18.88 3.57
N VAL A 212 -13.64 -18.11 3.79
CA VAL A 212 -12.25 -18.57 3.59
C VAL A 212 -11.91 -19.78 4.47
N ARG A 213 -12.52 -19.90 5.64
CA ARG A 213 -12.30 -21.03 6.55
C ARG A 213 -12.90 -22.32 5.98
N VAL A 214 -14.13 -22.25 5.48
CA VAL A 214 -14.78 -23.39 4.83
C VAL A 214 -14.06 -23.76 3.54
N GLN A 215 -13.65 -22.75 2.76
CA GLN A 215 -12.83 -22.92 1.56
C GLN A 215 -11.54 -23.70 1.85
N HIS A 216 -10.85 -23.36 2.95
CA HIS A 216 -9.62 -24.04 3.36
C HIS A 216 -9.85 -25.50 3.72
N VAL A 217 -10.85 -25.79 4.57
CA VAL A 217 -11.19 -27.16 4.96
C VAL A 217 -11.56 -28.01 3.75
N LEU A 218 -12.39 -27.46 2.86
CA LEU A 218 -12.80 -28.17 1.63
C LEU A 218 -11.60 -28.46 0.73
N ARG A 219 -10.70 -27.47 0.54
CA ARG A 219 -9.49 -27.63 -0.26
C ARG A 219 -8.58 -28.72 0.27
N ASP A 220 -8.33 -28.71 1.58
CA ASP A 220 -7.43 -29.65 2.22
C ASP A 220 -7.99 -31.09 2.16
N ALA A 221 -9.30 -31.26 2.37
CA ALA A 221 -9.96 -32.56 2.24
C ALA A 221 -9.85 -33.10 0.79
N LEU A 222 -10.09 -32.23 -0.20
CA LEU A 222 -9.98 -32.63 -1.61
C LEU A 222 -8.52 -32.92 -2.02
N GLN A 223 -7.57 -32.16 -1.50
CA GLN A 223 -6.15 -32.40 -1.75
C GLN A 223 -5.68 -33.73 -1.13
N ALA A 224 -6.13 -34.06 0.07
CA ALA A 224 -5.86 -35.34 0.72
C ALA A 224 -6.44 -36.50 -0.08
N ALA A 225 -7.69 -36.40 -0.51
CA ALA A 225 -8.34 -37.40 -1.36
C ALA A 225 -7.62 -37.58 -2.70
N MET A 226 -7.20 -36.49 -3.37
CA MET A 226 -6.42 -36.59 -4.59
C MET A 226 -5.13 -37.38 -4.40
N THR A 227 -4.46 -37.16 -3.27
CA THR A 227 -3.21 -37.86 -2.95
C THR A 227 -3.47 -39.34 -2.65
N GLU A 228 -4.47 -39.64 -1.85
CA GLU A 228 -4.83 -41.02 -1.46
C GLU A 228 -5.25 -41.88 -2.64
N PHE A 229 -6.08 -41.30 -3.53
CA PHE A 229 -6.62 -42.04 -4.68
C PHE A 229 -5.85 -41.82 -6.00
N THR A 230 -4.73 -41.09 -5.95
CA THR A 230 -3.91 -40.74 -7.13
C THR A 230 -4.78 -40.13 -8.24
N ALA A 231 -5.74 -39.25 -7.85
CA ALA A 231 -6.68 -38.65 -8.77
C ALA A 231 -6.04 -37.50 -9.56
N VAL A 232 -6.38 -37.35 -10.83
CA VAL A 232 -5.89 -36.28 -11.73
C VAL A 232 -6.51 -34.92 -11.43
N GLY A 233 -7.60 -34.88 -10.67
CA GLY A 233 -8.28 -33.66 -10.28
C GLY A 233 -9.40 -33.93 -9.27
N ALA A 234 -9.81 -32.89 -8.58
CA ALA A 234 -10.93 -32.94 -7.64
C ALA A 234 -11.73 -31.63 -7.71
N ALA A 235 -13.01 -31.70 -7.41
CA ALA A 235 -13.88 -30.54 -7.32
C ALA A 235 -14.83 -30.70 -6.17
N GLY A 236 -15.17 -29.60 -5.51
CA GLY A 236 -16.13 -29.57 -4.40
C GLY A 236 -16.80 -28.23 -4.29
N VAL A 237 -18.07 -28.26 -3.84
CA VAL A 237 -18.91 -27.10 -3.63
C VAL A 237 -19.63 -27.26 -2.30
N VAL A 238 -19.69 -26.17 -1.54
CA VAL A 238 -20.53 -26.04 -0.34
C VAL A 238 -21.54 -24.94 -0.60
N LEU A 239 -22.81 -25.29 -0.53
CA LEU A 239 -23.94 -24.40 -0.78
C LEU A 239 -24.76 -24.25 0.49
N ASP A 240 -25.14 -23.02 0.81
CA ASP A 240 -26.19 -22.76 1.80
C ASP A 240 -27.56 -23.05 1.17
N VAL A 241 -28.23 -24.07 1.66
CA VAL A 241 -29.52 -24.53 1.10
C VAL A 241 -30.66 -23.54 1.34
N THR A 242 -30.49 -22.62 2.31
CA THR A 242 -31.51 -21.62 2.65
C THR A 242 -31.45 -20.40 1.74
N THR A 243 -30.23 -19.93 1.45
CA THR A 243 -30.00 -18.71 0.67
C THR A 243 -29.62 -18.99 -0.79
N GLY A 244 -29.10 -20.20 -1.07
CA GLY A 244 -28.51 -20.54 -2.38
C GLY A 244 -27.09 -20.00 -2.57
N GLU A 245 -26.49 -19.42 -1.54
CA GLU A 245 -25.15 -18.85 -1.63
C GLU A 245 -24.05 -19.92 -1.67
N LEU A 246 -23.05 -19.72 -2.51
CA LEU A 246 -21.84 -20.52 -2.51
C LEU A 246 -20.95 -20.11 -1.33
N VAL A 247 -20.85 -20.99 -0.32
CA VAL A 247 -20.00 -20.78 0.86
C VAL A 247 -18.55 -21.19 0.60
N ALA A 248 -18.36 -22.23 -0.22
CA ALA A 248 -17.03 -22.62 -0.70
C ALA A 248 -17.13 -23.31 -2.06
N THR A 249 -16.09 -23.13 -2.89
CA THR A 249 -15.96 -23.85 -4.17
C THR A 249 -14.50 -24.03 -4.50
N VAL A 250 -14.07 -25.27 -4.70
CA VAL A 250 -12.68 -25.67 -4.93
C VAL A 250 -12.57 -26.50 -6.19
N SER A 251 -11.62 -26.15 -7.03
CA SER A 251 -11.19 -26.94 -8.18
C SER A 251 -9.69 -27.21 -8.05
N LEU A 252 -9.28 -28.48 -8.17
CA LEU A 252 -7.89 -28.93 -8.10
C LEU A 252 -7.49 -29.65 -9.39
N PRO A 253 -6.23 -29.53 -9.84
CA PRO A 253 -5.17 -28.69 -9.27
C PRO A 253 -5.45 -27.20 -9.39
N ASP A 254 -4.99 -26.43 -8.41
CA ASP A 254 -5.10 -24.97 -8.37
C ASP A 254 -3.81 -24.27 -8.80
N PHE A 255 -3.88 -22.95 -8.99
CA PHE A 255 -2.75 -22.13 -9.38
C PHE A 255 -2.48 -21.00 -8.40
N ASN A 256 -1.28 -20.39 -8.45
CA ASN A 256 -0.95 -19.21 -7.63
C ASN A 256 -1.18 -17.93 -8.44
N PRO A 257 -2.22 -17.13 -8.13
CA PRO A 257 -2.54 -15.91 -8.86
C PRO A 257 -1.49 -14.80 -8.69
N ASN A 258 -0.63 -14.89 -7.68
CA ASN A 258 0.48 -13.95 -7.48
C ASN A 258 1.65 -14.16 -8.46
N ARG A 259 1.64 -15.27 -9.21
CA ARG A 259 2.70 -15.65 -10.18
C ARG A 259 2.10 -16.01 -11.54
N PRO A 260 1.41 -15.06 -12.21
CA PRO A 260 0.66 -15.38 -13.44
C PRO A 260 1.55 -15.94 -14.56
N ALA A 261 2.80 -15.51 -14.65
CA ALA A 261 3.76 -16.03 -15.64
C ALA A 261 4.15 -17.51 -15.45
N LEU A 262 3.88 -18.09 -14.28
CA LEU A 262 4.19 -19.49 -13.95
C LEU A 262 2.94 -20.36 -13.81
N ILE A 263 1.79 -19.87 -14.27
CA ILE A 263 0.55 -20.66 -14.24
C ILE A 263 0.60 -21.66 -15.40
N ASP A 264 0.45 -22.93 -15.04
CA ASP A 264 0.22 -23.99 -16.03
C ASP A 264 -1.21 -23.85 -16.60
N PRO A 265 -1.39 -23.72 -17.92
CA PRO A 265 -2.69 -23.56 -18.55
C PRO A 265 -3.71 -24.65 -18.15
N GLU A 266 -3.26 -25.88 -17.89
CA GLU A 266 -4.14 -26.97 -17.45
C GLU A 266 -4.77 -26.73 -16.08
N THR A 267 -4.10 -25.97 -15.21
CA THR A 267 -4.60 -25.62 -13.88
C THR A 267 -5.66 -24.52 -13.92
N LEU A 268 -5.83 -23.81 -15.03
CA LEU A 268 -6.88 -22.80 -15.21
C LEU A 268 -8.28 -23.41 -15.41
N PHE A 269 -8.35 -24.69 -15.75
CA PHE A 269 -9.63 -25.38 -15.96
C PHE A 269 -10.39 -25.50 -14.63
N ASN A 270 -11.49 -24.74 -14.50
CA ASN A 270 -12.34 -24.78 -13.32
C ASN A 270 -13.30 -25.96 -13.39
N ARG A 271 -12.98 -27.03 -12.67
CA ARG A 271 -13.76 -28.28 -12.66
C ARG A 271 -15.14 -28.14 -12.04
N THR A 272 -15.37 -27.13 -11.21
CA THR A 272 -16.68 -26.91 -10.59
C THR A 272 -17.68 -26.25 -11.54
N THR A 273 -17.21 -25.53 -12.57
CA THR A 273 -18.08 -24.78 -13.49
C THR A 273 -18.02 -25.27 -14.93
N LEU A 274 -16.87 -25.76 -15.37
CA LEU A 274 -16.62 -26.19 -16.75
C LEU A 274 -16.59 -27.73 -16.88
N GLY A 275 -16.43 -28.44 -15.75
CA GLY A 275 -16.34 -29.90 -15.76
C GLY A 275 -17.68 -30.54 -16.11
N VAL A 276 -17.65 -31.55 -16.99
CA VAL A 276 -18.77 -32.39 -17.33
C VAL A 276 -18.49 -33.80 -16.86
N TYR A 277 -19.37 -34.34 -16.03
CA TYR A 277 -19.18 -35.63 -15.36
C TYR A 277 -20.37 -36.54 -15.51
N GLU A 278 -20.12 -37.84 -15.59
CA GLU A 278 -21.18 -38.86 -15.49
C GLU A 278 -21.47 -39.12 -13.99
N MET A 279 -22.52 -38.47 -13.50
CA MET A 279 -22.84 -38.47 -12.06
C MET A 279 -23.34 -39.82 -11.52
N GLY A 280 -23.79 -40.69 -12.38
CA GLY A 280 -24.29 -42.02 -11.99
C GLY A 280 -25.39 -41.94 -10.95
N SER A 281 -25.26 -42.72 -9.89
CA SER A 281 -26.23 -42.78 -8.78
C SER A 281 -26.35 -41.51 -7.97
N THR A 282 -25.39 -40.58 -8.04
CA THR A 282 -25.45 -39.27 -7.39
C THR A 282 -26.60 -38.42 -7.94
N PHE A 283 -27.01 -38.67 -9.19
CA PHE A 283 -28.12 -37.96 -9.82
C PHE A 283 -29.49 -38.28 -9.19
N LYS A 284 -29.56 -39.36 -8.37
CA LYS A 284 -30.80 -39.77 -7.69
C LYS A 284 -31.37 -38.72 -6.74
N ILE A 285 -30.53 -37.82 -6.22
CA ILE A 285 -30.98 -36.70 -5.37
C ILE A 285 -32.01 -35.80 -6.07
N PHE A 286 -32.02 -35.78 -7.40
CA PHE A 286 -33.01 -35.01 -8.21
C PHE A 286 -34.26 -35.82 -8.61
N THR A 287 -34.25 -37.11 -8.38
CA THR A 287 -35.34 -38.02 -8.80
C THR A 287 -36.11 -38.64 -7.63
N MET A 288 -35.70 -38.33 -6.41
CA MET A 288 -36.40 -38.67 -5.17
C MET A 288 -37.31 -37.54 -4.74
#